data_0f292c6f6585cb7daf522901c1dd9e86
#
_entry.id   0f292c6f6585cb7daf522901c1dd9e86
#
_cell.length_a   1.000
_cell.length_b   1.000
_cell.length_c   1.000
_cell.angle_alpha   90.00
_cell.angle_beta   90.00
_cell.angle_gamma   90.00
#
_symmetry.space_group_name_H-M   'P 1'
#
loop_
_entity.id
_entity.type
_entity.pdbx_description
1 polymer ?
#
loop_
_entity_poly.entity_id
_entity_poly.type
_entity_poly.pdbx_seq_one_letter_code
_entity_poly.pdbx_strand_id
1 'polypeptide(L)'
;MKKPLEDYIGNIKNFLRKGDFSNALNIINDALTDYPSNPKLYINGGNIYKINGDLENAEIYFKKALMLNKSKEVLNNLSVIELEKYNYQQSIDYAMDAIKLDPSYSDAYYNLALSLERIGDYRQAINYADKSYKLSKNIKYLILLYRVLQNTCDWEGMNSILSDLDANIGSGIEHPFLNISRIDDEAINFIVAKSWAENNILKTPMKVDINNNEKNNKIRLGYICGELRNHPTYHLIKNLFKNHNKEDFEIYIFSYNHESDIQN
;
A
#
# COMPACT_ATOMS: atom_id res chain seq x y z
N MET A 1 -15.64 -7.21 39.33
CA MET A 1 -15.68 -5.74 39.14
C MET A 1 -15.16 -5.47 37.74
N LYS A 2 -15.91 -4.77 36.90
CA LYS A 2 -15.42 -4.44 35.54
C LYS A 2 -14.23 -3.52 35.64
N LYS A 3 -13.17 -3.79 34.88
CA LYS A 3 -12.00 -2.92 34.76
C LYS A 3 -12.41 -1.63 34.03
N PRO A 4 -11.94 -0.43 34.42
CA PRO A 4 -12.22 0.80 33.70
C PRO A 4 -11.81 0.71 32.22
N LEU A 5 -12.64 1.26 31.33
CA LEU A 5 -12.37 1.23 29.89
C LEU A 5 -11.07 1.98 29.54
N GLU A 6 -10.76 3.04 30.28
CA GLU A 6 -9.54 3.83 30.09
C GLU A 6 -8.26 3.02 30.29
N ASP A 7 -8.28 2.08 31.27
CA ASP A 7 -7.14 1.18 31.53
C ASP A 7 -6.91 0.22 30.36
N TYR A 8 -7.99 -0.30 29.78
CA TYR A 8 -7.89 -1.13 28.55
C TYR A 8 -7.32 -0.33 27.40
N ILE A 9 -7.84 0.88 27.15
CA ILE A 9 -7.38 1.76 26.07
C ILE A 9 -5.91 2.15 26.25
N GLY A 10 -5.49 2.44 27.49
CA GLY A 10 -4.10 2.74 27.83
C GLY A 10 -3.14 1.60 27.50
N ASN A 11 -3.52 0.36 27.89
CA ASN A 11 -2.75 -0.84 27.58
C ASN A 11 -2.69 -1.13 26.09
N ILE A 12 -3.81 -1.03 25.37
CA ILE A 12 -3.88 -1.21 23.90
C ILE A 12 -2.88 -0.25 23.22
N LYS A 13 -2.95 1.04 23.56
CA LYS A 13 -2.02 2.05 22.99
C LYS A 13 -0.56 1.74 23.29
N ASN A 14 -0.24 1.23 24.48
CA ASN A 14 1.11 0.86 24.84
C ASN A 14 1.65 -0.30 23.99
N PHE A 15 0.85 -1.36 23.80
CA PHE A 15 1.22 -2.49 22.95
C PHE A 15 1.34 -2.09 21.47
N LEU A 16 0.44 -1.25 20.97
CA LEU A 16 0.52 -0.73 19.59
C LEU A 16 1.80 0.06 19.33
N ARG A 17 2.25 0.90 20.31
CA ARG A 17 3.51 1.65 20.20
C ARG A 17 4.73 0.73 20.14
N LYS A 18 4.65 -0.46 20.74
CA LYS A 18 5.72 -1.47 20.74
C LYS A 18 5.65 -2.41 19.52
N GLY A 19 4.64 -2.29 18.67
CA GLY A 19 4.38 -3.21 17.58
C GLY A 19 3.89 -4.58 18.03
N ASP A 20 3.46 -4.72 19.28
CA ASP A 20 2.98 -5.98 19.87
C ASP A 20 1.48 -6.13 19.63
N PHE A 21 1.14 -6.47 18.38
CA PHE A 21 -0.24 -6.58 17.94
C PHE A 21 -0.99 -7.76 18.60
N SER A 22 -0.29 -8.85 18.90
CA SER A 22 -0.89 -10.02 19.55
C SER A 22 -1.40 -9.69 20.96
N ASN A 23 -0.59 -9.04 21.77
CA ASN A 23 -1.01 -8.63 23.11
C ASN A 23 -2.07 -7.52 23.06
N ALA A 24 -1.98 -6.60 22.07
CA ALA A 24 -3.03 -5.60 21.87
C ALA A 24 -4.39 -6.24 21.58
N LEU A 25 -4.45 -7.28 20.72
CA LEU A 25 -5.68 -8.04 20.41
C LEU A 25 -6.22 -8.78 21.64
N ASN A 26 -5.36 -9.40 22.45
CA ASN A 26 -5.78 -10.06 23.69
C ASN A 26 -6.46 -9.06 24.63
N ILE A 27 -5.88 -7.86 24.82
CA ILE A 27 -6.48 -6.83 25.64
C ILE A 27 -7.80 -6.31 25.05
N ILE A 28 -7.92 -6.22 23.72
CA ILE A 28 -9.19 -5.86 23.06
C ILE A 28 -10.25 -6.91 23.33
N ASN A 29 -9.94 -8.21 23.22
CA ASN A 29 -10.86 -9.30 23.50
C ASN A 29 -11.34 -9.30 24.96
N ASP A 30 -10.42 -9.07 25.90
CA ASP A 30 -10.77 -8.91 27.32
C ASP A 30 -11.70 -7.69 27.53
N ALA A 31 -11.36 -6.55 26.89
CA ALA A 31 -12.19 -5.36 26.96
C ALA A 31 -13.58 -5.57 26.35
N LEU A 32 -13.69 -6.34 25.27
CA LEU A 32 -14.99 -6.66 24.65
C LEU A 32 -15.85 -7.58 25.51
N THR A 33 -15.25 -8.37 26.41
CA THR A 33 -16.02 -9.13 27.42
C THR A 33 -16.73 -8.18 28.39
N ASP A 34 -16.06 -7.10 28.80
CA ASP A 34 -16.62 -6.12 29.71
C ASP A 34 -17.51 -5.07 28.99
N TYR A 35 -17.15 -4.72 27.75
CA TYR A 35 -17.76 -3.64 26.95
C TYR A 35 -18.13 -4.11 25.54
N PRO A 36 -19.04 -5.10 25.38
CA PRO A 36 -19.36 -5.72 24.09
C PRO A 36 -19.98 -4.77 23.05
N SER A 37 -20.56 -3.66 23.51
CA SER A 37 -21.21 -2.67 22.62
C SER A 37 -20.36 -1.42 22.39
N ASN A 38 -19.05 -1.48 22.62
CA ASN A 38 -18.18 -0.35 22.39
C ASN A 38 -17.60 -0.38 20.96
N PRO A 39 -18.03 0.50 20.04
CA PRO A 39 -17.57 0.48 18.65
C PRO A 39 -16.07 0.77 18.49
N LYS A 40 -15.47 1.55 19.40
CA LYS A 40 -14.03 1.89 19.32
C LYS A 40 -13.13 0.69 19.53
N LEU A 41 -13.54 -0.28 20.36
CA LEU A 41 -12.79 -1.52 20.53
C LEU A 41 -12.78 -2.35 19.24
N TYR A 42 -13.92 -2.46 18.58
CA TYR A 42 -14.01 -3.13 17.28
C TYR A 42 -13.21 -2.41 16.20
N ILE A 43 -13.22 -1.08 16.16
CA ILE A 43 -12.40 -0.30 15.21
C ILE A 43 -10.91 -0.57 15.43
N ASN A 44 -10.47 -0.56 16.70
CA ASN A 44 -9.05 -0.83 17.03
C ASN A 44 -8.65 -2.26 16.65
N GLY A 45 -9.49 -3.25 16.95
CA GLY A 45 -9.25 -4.65 16.56
C GLY A 45 -9.18 -4.81 15.05
N GLY A 46 -10.15 -4.23 14.32
CA GLY A 46 -10.16 -4.23 12.87
C GLY A 46 -8.91 -3.60 12.25
N ASN A 47 -8.42 -2.49 12.82
CA ASN A 47 -7.18 -1.87 12.37
C ASN A 47 -5.96 -2.77 12.59
N ILE A 48 -5.89 -3.49 13.72
CA ILE A 48 -4.78 -4.41 13.99
C ILE A 48 -4.82 -5.59 13.01
N TYR A 49 -5.97 -6.21 12.80
CA TYR A 49 -6.14 -7.27 11.81
C TYR A 49 -5.74 -6.82 10.41
N LYS A 50 -6.16 -5.61 10.00
CA LYS A 50 -5.78 -5.01 8.72
C LYS A 50 -4.26 -4.86 8.58
N ILE A 51 -3.58 -4.33 9.61
CA ILE A 51 -2.11 -4.18 9.60
C ILE A 51 -1.41 -5.53 9.48
N ASN A 52 -1.96 -6.57 10.08
CA ASN A 52 -1.44 -7.95 10.01
C ASN A 52 -1.80 -8.67 8.70
N GLY A 53 -2.53 -8.03 7.78
CA GLY A 53 -2.97 -8.64 6.53
C GLY A 53 -4.16 -9.60 6.66
N ASP A 54 -4.75 -9.74 7.84
CA ASP A 54 -5.93 -10.57 8.09
C ASP A 54 -7.20 -9.77 7.75
N LEU A 55 -7.50 -9.71 6.45
CA LEU A 55 -8.60 -8.91 5.93
C LEU A 55 -9.97 -9.46 6.34
N GLU A 56 -10.11 -10.77 6.53
CA GLU A 56 -11.36 -11.40 6.95
C GLU A 56 -11.74 -10.97 8.37
N ASN A 57 -10.84 -11.10 9.33
CA ASN A 57 -11.11 -10.65 10.69
C ASN A 57 -11.25 -9.14 10.79
N ALA A 58 -10.47 -8.37 10.01
CA ALA A 58 -10.64 -6.92 9.92
C ALA A 58 -12.05 -6.53 9.49
N GLU A 59 -12.58 -7.17 8.44
CA GLU A 59 -13.94 -6.95 7.94
C GLU A 59 -15.00 -7.27 9.00
N ILE A 60 -14.88 -8.43 9.68
CA ILE A 60 -15.81 -8.82 10.75
C ILE A 60 -15.86 -7.76 11.84
N TYR A 61 -14.70 -7.28 12.27
CA TYR A 61 -14.61 -6.27 13.31
C TYR A 61 -15.19 -4.91 12.87
N PHE A 62 -14.87 -4.46 11.65
CA PHE A 62 -15.45 -3.21 11.14
C PHE A 62 -16.96 -3.31 10.90
N LYS A 63 -17.50 -4.45 10.46
CA LYS A 63 -18.94 -4.66 10.33
C LYS A 63 -19.63 -4.62 11.69
N LYS A 64 -19.04 -5.21 12.73
CA LYS A 64 -19.57 -5.08 14.11
C LYS A 64 -19.54 -3.62 14.58
N ALA A 65 -18.47 -2.90 14.31
CA ALA A 65 -18.39 -1.47 14.62
C ALA A 65 -19.49 -0.67 13.89
N LEU A 66 -19.71 -0.97 12.61
CA LEU A 66 -20.73 -0.30 11.78
C LEU A 66 -22.15 -0.53 12.30
N MET A 67 -22.44 -1.76 12.76
CA MET A 67 -23.75 -2.09 13.36
C MET A 67 -24.00 -1.32 14.67
N LEU A 68 -22.94 -1.06 15.44
CA LEU A 68 -23.03 -0.33 16.71
C LEU A 68 -23.07 1.19 16.50
N ASN A 69 -22.33 1.69 15.55
CA ASN A 69 -22.27 3.11 15.23
C ASN A 69 -21.86 3.31 13.77
N LYS A 70 -22.78 3.80 12.94
CA LYS A 70 -22.51 4.13 11.54
C LYS A 70 -21.67 5.41 11.49
N SER A 71 -20.38 5.28 11.17
CA SER A 71 -19.47 6.40 11.02
C SER A 71 -18.74 6.36 9.68
N LYS A 72 -18.32 7.54 9.19
CA LYS A 72 -17.58 7.68 7.94
C LYS A 72 -16.24 6.92 7.98
N GLU A 73 -15.58 6.90 9.14
CA GLU A 73 -14.29 6.23 9.33
C GLU A 73 -14.43 4.71 9.20
N VAL A 74 -15.49 4.13 9.76
CA VAL A 74 -15.76 2.69 9.66
C VAL A 74 -16.09 2.30 8.22
N LEU A 75 -16.94 3.08 7.55
CA LEU A 75 -17.28 2.87 6.13
C LEU A 75 -16.02 2.99 5.24
N ASN A 76 -15.19 3.99 5.50
CA ASN A 76 -13.95 4.16 4.78
C ASN A 76 -12.97 2.97 5.00
N ASN A 77 -12.86 2.45 6.21
CA ASN A 77 -12.06 1.26 6.47
C ASN A 77 -12.61 0.02 5.76
N LEU A 78 -13.93 -0.16 5.72
CA LEU A 78 -14.56 -1.24 4.94
C LEU A 78 -14.30 -1.07 3.44
N SER A 79 -14.37 0.15 2.91
CA SER A 79 -13.99 0.43 1.51
C SER A 79 -12.55 -0.02 1.22
N VAL A 80 -11.60 0.27 2.11
CA VAL A 80 -10.21 -0.18 1.96
C VAL A 80 -10.11 -1.71 1.98
N ILE A 81 -10.78 -2.39 2.92
CA ILE A 81 -10.78 -3.86 3.00
C ILE A 81 -11.32 -4.47 1.70
N GLU A 82 -12.44 -3.97 1.20
CA GLU A 82 -13.04 -4.50 -0.04
C GLU A 82 -12.16 -4.22 -1.27
N LEU A 83 -11.47 -3.08 -1.30
CA LEU A 83 -10.49 -2.77 -2.34
C LEU A 83 -9.31 -3.77 -2.32
N GLU A 84 -8.77 -4.09 -1.16
CA GLU A 84 -7.68 -5.07 -0.99
C GLU A 84 -8.12 -6.50 -1.31
N LYS A 85 -9.40 -6.82 -1.11
CA LYS A 85 -10.04 -8.10 -1.49
C LYS A 85 -10.45 -8.14 -2.97
N TYR A 86 -10.16 -7.12 -3.76
CA TYR A 86 -10.56 -6.97 -5.17
C TYR A 86 -12.08 -6.86 -5.40
N ASN A 87 -12.87 -6.61 -4.36
CA ASN A 87 -14.31 -6.40 -4.42
C ASN A 87 -14.63 -4.93 -4.73
N TYR A 88 -14.21 -4.46 -5.91
CA TYR A 88 -14.20 -3.04 -6.26
C TYR A 88 -15.57 -2.37 -6.16
N GLN A 89 -16.65 -3.05 -6.58
CA GLN A 89 -17.99 -2.47 -6.52
C GLN A 89 -18.42 -2.22 -5.06
N GLN A 90 -18.14 -3.16 -4.17
CA GLN A 90 -18.49 -3.01 -2.75
C GLN A 90 -17.64 -1.93 -2.05
N SER A 91 -16.38 -1.80 -2.48
CA SER A 91 -15.52 -0.70 -2.05
C SER A 91 -16.09 0.67 -2.46
N ILE A 92 -16.59 0.79 -3.70
CA ILE A 92 -17.27 1.99 -4.21
C ILE A 92 -18.48 2.32 -3.34
N ASP A 93 -19.33 1.33 -3.05
CA ASP A 93 -20.56 1.53 -2.28
C ASP A 93 -20.26 2.04 -0.87
N TYR A 94 -19.27 1.45 -0.17
CA TYR A 94 -18.85 1.92 1.15
C TYR A 94 -18.23 3.32 1.11
N ALA A 95 -17.41 3.63 0.12
CA ALA A 95 -16.81 4.95 -0.03
C ALA A 95 -17.90 6.02 -0.29
N MET A 96 -18.87 5.72 -1.15
CA MET A 96 -20.01 6.61 -1.41
C MET A 96 -20.87 6.83 -0.15
N ASP A 97 -21.08 5.79 0.65
CA ASP A 97 -21.81 5.93 1.92
C ASP A 97 -21.04 6.78 2.94
N ALA A 98 -19.69 6.66 2.98
CA ALA A 98 -18.85 7.54 3.80
C ALA A 98 -18.98 9.00 3.37
N ILE A 99 -18.96 9.27 2.05
CA ILE A 99 -19.14 10.61 1.45
C ILE A 99 -20.53 11.18 1.76
N LYS A 100 -21.59 10.36 1.76
CA LYS A 100 -22.94 10.79 2.14
C LYS A 100 -23.01 11.25 3.60
N LEU A 101 -22.23 10.61 4.50
CA LEU A 101 -22.15 11.03 5.89
C LEU A 101 -21.31 12.30 6.09
N ASP A 102 -20.25 12.44 5.33
CA ASP A 102 -19.39 13.63 5.36
C ASP A 102 -18.88 13.96 3.96
N PRO A 103 -19.48 14.91 3.25
CA PRO A 103 -19.05 15.35 1.92
C PRO A 103 -17.66 16.01 1.87
N SER A 104 -17.04 16.30 3.01
CA SER A 104 -15.68 16.84 3.11
C SER A 104 -14.61 15.78 3.40
N TYR A 105 -15.00 14.50 3.52
CA TYR A 105 -14.09 13.43 3.91
C TYR A 105 -13.23 12.97 2.73
N SER A 106 -12.05 13.57 2.60
CA SER A 106 -11.12 13.39 1.48
C SER A 106 -10.64 11.95 1.28
N ASP A 107 -10.46 11.16 2.37
CA ASP A 107 -10.04 9.76 2.28
C ASP A 107 -11.06 8.90 1.52
N ALA A 108 -12.35 9.15 1.71
CA ALA A 108 -13.39 8.40 1.02
C ALA A 108 -13.39 8.69 -0.49
N TYR A 109 -13.16 9.93 -0.90
CA TYR A 109 -12.99 10.27 -2.31
C TYR A 109 -11.74 9.61 -2.92
N TYR A 110 -10.65 9.54 -2.16
CA TYR A 110 -9.44 8.85 -2.59
C TYR A 110 -9.70 7.35 -2.82
N ASN A 111 -10.34 6.67 -1.88
CA ASN A 111 -10.65 5.24 -2.01
C ASN A 111 -11.67 4.96 -3.12
N LEU A 112 -12.64 5.86 -3.31
CA LEU A 112 -13.58 5.80 -4.44
C LEU A 112 -12.83 5.91 -5.78
N ALA A 113 -11.91 6.88 -5.89
CA ALA A 113 -11.10 7.05 -7.10
C ALA A 113 -10.21 5.85 -7.39
N LEU A 114 -9.59 5.24 -6.36
CA LEU A 114 -8.82 4.01 -6.50
C LEU A 114 -9.68 2.85 -7.02
N SER A 115 -10.86 2.67 -6.47
CA SER A 115 -11.75 1.58 -6.87
C SER A 115 -12.25 1.76 -8.31
N LEU A 116 -12.55 2.99 -8.70
CA LEU A 116 -12.94 3.34 -10.07
C LEU A 116 -11.79 3.14 -11.07
N GLU A 117 -10.56 3.49 -10.69
CA GLU A 117 -9.37 3.20 -11.50
C GLU A 117 -9.23 1.69 -11.74
N ARG A 118 -9.46 0.86 -10.71
CA ARG A 118 -9.35 -0.61 -10.81
C ARG A 118 -10.38 -1.24 -11.75
N ILE A 119 -11.56 -0.66 -11.85
CA ILE A 119 -12.59 -1.11 -12.82
C ILE A 119 -12.48 -0.44 -14.19
N GLY A 120 -11.53 0.47 -14.38
CA GLY A 120 -11.28 1.17 -15.64
C GLY A 120 -12.16 2.39 -15.89
N ASP A 121 -12.97 2.84 -14.93
CA ASP A 121 -13.71 4.11 -15.05
C ASP A 121 -12.80 5.30 -14.71
N TYR A 122 -11.84 5.52 -15.60
CA TYR A 122 -10.84 6.58 -15.44
C TYR A 122 -11.46 7.98 -15.38
N ARG A 123 -12.56 8.22 -16.09
CA ARG A 123 -13.21 9.53 -16.11
C ARG A 123 -13.73 9.93 -14.72
N GLN A 124 -14.42 9.01 -14.06
CA GLN A 124 -14.88 9.25 -12.70
C GLN A 124 -13.71 9.25 -11.71
N ALA A 125 -12.73 8.36 -11.90
CA ALA A 125 -11.53 8.30 -11.06
C ALA A 125 -10.79 9.64 -11.03
N ILE A 126 -10.60 10.32 -12.17
CA ILE A 126 -10.01 11.67 -12.25
C ILE A 126 -10.81 12.66 -11.40
N ASN A 127 -12.13 12.70 -11.58
CA ASN A 127 -12.99 13.65 -10.87
C ASN A 127 -12.89 13.50 -9.36
N TYR A 128 -12.92 12.26 -8.85
CA TYR A 128 -12.85 11.99 -7.42
C TYR A 128 -11.44 12.11 -6.85
N ALA A 129 -10.40 11.76 -7.61
CA ALA A 129 -9.02 12.00 -7.21
C ALA A 129 -8.71 13.49 -7.09
N ASP A 130 -9.13 14.31 -8.05
CA ASP A 130 -9.03 15.77 -8.00
C ASP A 130 -9.76 16.35 -6.79
N LYS A 131 -10.98 15.87 -6.53
CA LYS A 131 -11.75 16.30 -5.38
C LYS A 131 -11.08 15.94 -4.06
N SER A 132 -10.53 14.73 -3.93
CA SER A 132 -9.79 14.31 -2.74
C SER A 132 -8.59 15.21 -2.47
N TYR A 133 -7.83 15.53 -3.52
CA TYR A 133 -6.69 16.44 -3.42
C TYR A 133 -7.09 17.88 -3.06
N LYS A 134 -8.12 18.40 -3.69
CA LYS A 134 -8.64 19.76 -3.38
C LYS A 134 -9.09 19.92 -1.94
N LEU A 135 -9.65 18.86 -1.34
CA LEU A 135 -10.14 18.88 0.04
C LEU A 135 -9.01 18.87 1.09
N SER A 136 -7.92 18.17 0.86
CA SER A 136 -6.88 17.99 1.91
C SER A 136 -5.48 18.43 1.51
N LYS A 137 -5.20 18.67 0.20
CA LYS A 137 -3.86 18.95 -0.33
C LYS A 137 -2.82 17.86 -0.01
N ASN A 138 -3.28 16.63 0.22
CA ASN A 138 -2.40 15.51 0.51
C ASN A 138 -1.69 15.03 -0.76
N ILE A 139 -0.38 14.96 -0.72
CA ILE A 139 0.45 14.53 -1.87
C ILE A 139 0.10 13.11 -2.36
N LYS A 140 -0.31 12.20 -1.47
CA LYS A 140 -0.77 10.87 -1.84
C LYS A 140 -1.94 10.91 -2.83
N TYR A 141 -2.85 11.85 -2.66
CA TYR A 141 -4.02 12.01 -3.54
C TYR A 141 -3.65 12.65 -4.87
N LEU A 142 -2.71 13.58 -4.83
CA LEU A 142 -2.14 14.18 -6.04
C LEU A 142 -1.43 13.12 -6.91
N ILE A 143 -0.68 12.20 -6.29
CA ILE A 143 -0.02 11.10 -6.98
C ILE A 143 -1.04 10.17 -7.65
N LEU A 144 -2.16 9.87 -6.99
CA LEU A 144 -3.24 9.12 -7.63
C LEU A 144 -3.81 9.87 -8.84
N LEU A 145 -4.11 11.15 -8.67
CA LEU A 145 -4.62 11.99 -9.76
C LEU A 145 -3.67 11.98 -10.96
N TYR A 146 -2.38 12.21 -10.73
CA TYR A 146 -1.36 12.19 -11.78
C TYR A 146 -1.33 10.84 -12.51
N ARG A 147 -1.34 9.73 -11.75
CA ARG A 147 -1.32 8.37 -12.32
C ARG A 147 -2.56 8.09 -13.19
N VAL A 148 -3.74 8.51 -12.76
CA VAL A 148 -4.97 8.31 -13.52
C VAL A 148 -5.00 9.19 -14.78
N LEU A 149 -4.52 10.44 -14.71
CA LEU A 149 -4.34 11.31 -15.88
C LEU A 149 -3.35 10.70 -16.89
N GLN A 150 -2.25 10.11 -16.40
CA GLN A 150 -1.27 9.41 -17.23
C GLN A 150 -1.90 8.21 -17.95
N ASN A 151 -2.73 7.42 -17.27
CA ASN A 151 -3.43 6.27 -17.87
C ASN A 151 -4.40 6.68 -18.99
N THR A 152 -4.89 7.92 -18.97
CA THR A 152 -5.78 8.47 -20.01
C THR A 152 -5.06 9.33 -21.04
N CYS A 153 -3.74 9.50 -20.93
CA CYS A 153 -2.96 10.42 -21.75
C CYS A 153 -3.49 11.87 -21.73
N ASP A 154 -4.04 12.31 -20.59
CA ASP A 154 -4.52 13.68 -20.40
C ASP A 154 -3.32 14.58 -20.02
N TRP A 155 -2.60 15.02 -21.06
CA TRP A 155 -1.38 15.83 -20.90
C TRP A 155 -1.67 17.24 -20.34
N GLU A 156 -2.83 17.82 -20.66
CA GLU A 156 -3.22 19.12 -20.13
C GLU A 156 -3.52 19.03 -18.63
N GLY A 157 -4.28 18.02 -18.22
CA GLY A 157 -4.53 17.72 -16.82
C GLY A 157 -3.24 17.46 -16.04
N MET A 158 -2.34 16.66 -16.61
CA MET A 158 -1.02 16.39 -16.00
C MET A 158 -0.22 17.68 -15.80
N ASN A 159 -0.10 18.53 -16.85
CA ASN A 159 0.64 19.77 -16.77
C ASN A 159 0.09 20.73 -15.70
N SER A 160 -1.22 20.73 -15.49
CA SER A 160 -1.86 21.59 -14.49
C SER A 160 -1.47 21.32 -13.04
N ILE A 161 -0.93 20.12 -12.74
CA ILE A 161 -0.58 19.68 -11.39
C ILE A 161 0.92 19.43 -11.17
N LEU A 162 1.75 19.63 -12.21
CA LEU A 162 3.19 19.38 -12.12
C LEU A 162 3.87 20.23 -11.04
N SER A 163 3.53 21.52 -10.91
CA SER A 163 4.12 22.40 -9.90
C SER A 163 3.87 21.90 -8.47
N ASP A 164 2.68 21.34 -8.22
CA ASP A 164 2.34 20.80 -6.90
C ASP A 164 3.10 19.47 -6.63
N LEU A 165 3.36 18.67 -7.68
CA LEU A 165 4.20 17.47 -7.58
C LEU A 165 5.66 17.83 -7.31
N ASP A 166 6.20 18.80 -8.06
CA ASP A 166 7.60 19.24 -7.96
C ASP A 166 7.92 19.83 -6.58
N ALA A 167 6.96 20.55 -5.99
CA ALA A 167 7.09 21.06 -4.63
C ALA A 167 7.21 19.94 -3.55
N ASN A 168 6.90 18.69 -3.91
CA ASN A 168 6.94 17.54 -3.02
C ASN A 168 8.04 16.52 -3.35
N ILE A 169 8.97 16.86 -4.25
CA ILE A 169 10.16 16.04 -4.55
C ILE A 169 10.92 15.78 -3.25
N GLY A 170 11.28 14.51 -3.03
CA GLY A 170 11.99 14.09 -1.82
C GLY A 170 11.10 13.84 -0.59
N SER A 171 9.77 13.95 -0.71
CA SER A 171 8.83 13.60 0.37
C SER A 171 8.84 12.09 0.73
N GLY A 172 9.38 11.24 -0.15
CA GLY A 172 9.39 9.79 0.00
C GLY A 172 8.05 9.11 -0.25
N ILE A 173 7.06 9.82 -0.78
CA ILE A 173 5.72 9.31 -1.09
C ILE A 173 5.61 8.93 -2.57
N GLU A 174 6.20 9.74 -3.45
CA GLU A 174 6.19 9.48 -4.89
C GLU A 174 7.03 8.24 -5.23
N HIS A 175 6.41 7.30 -5.96
CA HIS A 175 7.13 6.12 -6.40
C HIS A 175 8.14 6.46 -7.50
N PRO A 176 9.39 5.94 -7.46
CA PRO A 176 10.44 6.27 -8.44
C PRO A 176 10.03 6.11 -9.90
N PHE A 177 9.28 5.06 -10.24
CA PHE A 177 8.78 4.86 -11.62
C PHE A 177 7.87 5.99 -12.11
N LEU A 178 7.07 6.57 -11.22
CA LEU A 178 6.21 7.68 -11.59
C LEU A 178 7.05 8.93 -11.89
N ASN A 179 8.06 9.18 -11.07
CA ASN A 179 8.96 10.31 -11.25
C ASN A 179 9.77 10.21 -12.56
N ILE A 180 10.39 9.06 -12.85
CA ILE A 180 11.16 8.83 -14.08
C ILE A 180 10.31 9.07 -15.34
N SER A 181 9.00 8.79 -15.28
CA SER A 181 8.12 9.01 -16.43
C SER A 181 7.83 10.50 -16.73
N ARG A 182 8.20 11.42 -15.82
CA ARG A 182 7.93 12.85 -15.96
C ARG A 182 9.16 13.75 -15.89
N ILE A 183 10.26 13.30 -15.29
CA ILE A 183 11.47 14.10 -15.06
C ILE A 183 12.68 13.37 -15.66
N ASP A 184 13.35 14.04 -16.59
CA ASP A 184 14.62 13.58 -17.19
C ASP A 184 15.81 14.30 -16.50
N ASP A 185 15.94 14.05 -15.18
CA ASP A 185 17.04 14.57 -14.36
C ASP A 185 17.49 13.48 -13.38
N GLU A 186 18.71 12.99 -13.55
CA GLU A 186 19.28 11.89 -12.75
C GLU A 186 19.39 12.26 -11.26
N ALA A 187 19.73 13.50 -10.93
CA ALA A 187 19.86 13.94 -9.55
C ALA A 187 18.51 13.96 -8.84
N ILE A 188 17.47 14.46 -9.50
CA ILE A 188 16.09 14.42 -8.98
C ILE A 188 15.59 12.99 -8.86
N ASN A 189 15.81 12.15 -9.87
CA ASN A 189 15.44 10.74 -9.86
C ASN A 189 16.10 10.00 -8.68
N PHE A 190 17.38 10.29 -8.41
CA PHE A 190 18.08 9.73 -7.25
C PHE A 190 17.48 10.19 -5.91
N ILE A 191 17.15 11.48 -5.77
CA ILE A 191 16.52 12.03 -4.56
C ILE A 191 15.18 11.33 -4.29
N VAL A 192 14.33 11.18 -5.32
CA VAL A 192 13.03 10.51 -5.17
C VAL A 192 13.21 9.04 -4.82
N ALA A 193 14.09 8.32 -5.50
CA ALA A 193 14.34 6.91 -5.23
C ALA A 193 14.88 6.69 -3.82
N LYS A 194 15.83 7.52 -3.38
CA LYS A 194 16.40 7.44 -2.04
C LYS A 194 15.37 7.72 -0.95
N SER A 195 14.63 8.82 -1.07
CA SER A 195 13.61 9.21 -0.08
C SER A 195 12.47 8.20 0.00
N TRP A 196 12.06 7.64 -1.16
CA TRP A 196 11.05 6.58 -1.20
C TRP A 196 11.56 5.30 -0.51
N ALA A 197 12.79 4.88 -0.78
CA ALA A 197 13.38 3.71 -0.16
C ALA A 197 13.52 3.87 1.37
N GLU A 198 13.93 5.05 1.83
CA GLU A 198 14.05 5.35 3.26
C GLU A 198 12.70 5.25 4.00
N ASN A 199 11.61 5.58 3.34
CA ASN A 199 10.26 5.55 3.92
C ASN A 199 9.56 4.19 3.79
N ASN A 200 9.85 3.42 2.74
CA ASN A 200 9.06 2.24 2.37
C ASN A 200 9.81 0.91 2.51
N ILE A 201 11.15 0.94 2.56
CA ILE A 201 11.94 -0.28 2.74
C ILE A 201 12.27 -0.45 4.22
N LEU A 202 11.89 -1.60 4.78
CA LEU A 202 12.25 -1.96 6.14
C LEU A 202 13.77 -1.94 6.28
N LYS A 203 14.27 -1.12 7.21
CA LYS A 203 15.69 -1.09 7.60
C LYS A 203 16.02 -2.30 8.45
N THR A 204 15.96 -3.49 7.87
CA THR A 204 16.56 -4.67 8.47
C THR A 204 18.06 -4.59 8.16
N PRO A 205 18.94 -4.41 9.15
CA PRO A 205 20.36 -4.45 8.91
C PRO A 205 20.72 -5.87 8.52
N MET A 206 20.70 -6.15 7.23
CA MET A 206 21.26 -7.38 6.71
C MET A 206 22.79 -7.24 6.84
N LYS A 207 23.36 -7.80 7.89
CA LYS A 207 24.80 -8.04 7.95
C LYS A 207 25.11 -9.12 6.92
N VAL A 208 25.36 -8.68 5.70
CA VAL A 208 25.97 -9.55 4.70
C VAL A 208 27.46 -9.58 5.02
N ASP A 209 27.91 -10.69 5.59
CA ASP A 209 29.35 -10.94 5.76
C ASP A 209 29.91 -11.27 4.39
N ILE A 210 30.45 -10.23 3.72
CA ILE A 210 31.09 -10.38 2.42
C ILE A 210 32.54 -10.86 2.66
N ASN A 211 32.68 -12.05 3.22
CA ASN A 211 33.97 -12.74 3.28
C ASN A 211 34.28 -13.35 1.91
N ASN A 212 34.65 -12.50 0.98
CA ASN A 212 35.06 -12.88 -0.39
C ASN A 212 36.53 -13.15 -0.46
N ASN A 213 36.99 -14.25 0.13
CA ASN A 213 38.36 -14.75 -0.07
C ASN A 213 38.48 -15.87 -1.12
N GLU A 214 37.40 -16.23 -1.78
CA GLU A 214 37.47 -17.17 -2.89
C GLU A 214 37.80 -16.41 -4.18
N LYS A 215 39.00 -16.62 -4.69
CA LYS A 215 39.38 -16.23 -6.06
C LYS A 215 38.54 -17.03 -7.05
N ASN A 216 37.36 -16.52 -7.37
CA ASN A 216 36.56 -17.09 -8.44
C ASN A 216 37.03 -16.49 -9.77
N ASN A 217 37.40 -17.35 -10.72
CA ASN A 217 37.86 -16.93 -12.05
C ASN A 217 36.67 -16.40 -12.90
N LYS A 218 35.43 -16.56 -12.42
CA LYS A 218 34.21 -16.12 -13.13
C LYS A 218 33.50 -14.98 -12.39
N ILE A 219 32.92 -14.08 -13.16
CA ILE A 219 32.06 -13.03 -12.63
C ILE A 219 30.75 -13.66 -12.21
N ARG A 220 30.34 -13.50 -10.94
CA ARG A 220 29.04 -13.95 -10.41
C ARG A 220 27.99 -12.90 -10.67
N LEU A 221 26.99 -13.22 -11.50
CA LEU A 221 25.86 -12.35 -11.79
C LEU A 221 24.62 -12.90 -11.13
N GLY A 222 23.97 -12.07 -10.27
CA GLY A 222 22.70 -12.38 -9.64
C GLY A 222 21.56 -11.65 -10.33
N TYR A 223 20.55 -12.37 -10.80
CA TYR A 223 19.28 -11.81 -11.29
C TYR A 223 18.22 -12.01 -10.23
N ILE A 224 17.58 -10.91 -9.79
CA ILE A 224 16.49 -10.94 -8.82
C ILE A 224 15.21 -10.56 -9.56
N CYS A 225 14.25 -11.48 -9.66
CA CYS A 225 13.02 -11.25 -10.41
C CYS A 225 11.84 -12.01 -9.80
N GLY A 226 10.72 -11.30 -9.54
CA GLY A 226 9.45 -11.88 -9.11
C GLY A 226 8.55 -12.35 -10.25
N GLU A 227 8.95 -12.13 -11.50
CA GLU A 227 8.11 -12.37 -12.68
C GLU A 227 8.62 -13.54 -13.53
N LEU A 228 9.37 -14.50 -12.92
CA LEU A 228 9.87 -15.72 -13.58
C LEU A 228 8.77 -16.80 -13.67
N ARG A 229 7.59 -16.41 -14.11
CA ARG A 229 6.41 -17.22 -14.36
C ARG A 229 5.92 -16.98 -15.79
N ASN A 230 4.74 -17.45 -16.16
CA ASN A 230 4.14 -17.11 -17.45
C ASN A 230 3.74 -15.63 -17.50
N HIS A 231 4.73 -14.77 -17.63
CA HIS A 231 4.63 -13.31 -17.61
C HIS A 231 5.45 -12.72 -18.75
N PRO A 232 5.04 -11.58 -19.35
CA PRO A 232 5.78 -10.93 -20.43
C PRO A 232 7.27 -10.71 -20.14
N THR A 233 7.62 -10.30 -18.92
CA THR A 233 9.02 -10.12 -18.50
C THR A 233 9.84 -11.39 -18.68
N TYR A 234 9.34 -12.57 -18.26
CA TYR A 234 10.02 -13.84 -18.46
C TYR A 234 10.25 -14.13 -19.94
N HIS A 235 9.25 -13.91 -20.78
CA HIS A 235 9.37 -14.16 -22.23
C HIS A 235 10.42 -13.25 -22.90
N LEU A 236 10.58 -12.03 -22.40
CA LEU A 236 11.60 -11.10 -22.88
C LEU A 236 13.02 -11.50 -22.43
N ILE A 237 13.19 -11.93 -21.18
CA ILE A 237 14.53 -12.14 -20.60
C ILE A 237 15.00 -13.60 -20.60
N LYS A 238 14.14 -14.60 -20.88
CA LYS A 238 14.51 -16.02 -20.82
C LYS A 238 15.72 -16.41 -21.66
N ASN A 239 15.93 -15.73 -22.79
CA ASN A 239 17.07 -15.98 -23.65
C ASN A 239 18.35 -15.28 -23.15
N LEU A 240 18.23 -14.24 -22.33
CA LEU A 240 19.38 -13.56 -21.73
C LEU A 240 20.22 -14.54 -20.90
N PHE A 241 19.56 -15.36 -20.07
CA PHE A 241 20.24 -16.34 -19.22
C PHE A 241 21.03 -17.40 -20.00
N LYS A 242 20.56 -17.74 -21.20
CA LYS A 242 21.24 -18.72 -22.08
C LYS A 242 22.43 -18.14 -22.84
N ASN A 243 22.39 -16.82 -23.12
CA ASN A 243 23.35 -16.14 -23.98
C ASN A 243 24.58 -15.62 -23.23
N HIS A 244 24.64 -15.74 -21.91
CA HIS A 244 25.84 -15.43 -21.17
C HIS A 244 26.97 -16.41 -21.50
N ASN A 245 28.20 -15.89 -21.70
CA ASN A 245 29.37 -16.72 -21.83
C ASN A 245 29.63 -17.45 -20.52
N LYS A 246 29.43 -18.76 -20.49
CA LYS A 246 29.59 -19.60 -19.30
C LYS A 246 31.06 -19.76 -18.87
N GLU A 247 32.00 -19.37 -19.70
CA GLU A 247 33.43 -19.38 -19.34
C GLU A 247 33.79 -18.19 -18.45
N ASP A 248 33.10 -17.03 -18.67
CA ASP A 248 33.38 -15.79 -17.96
C ASP A 248 32.38 -15.52 -16.82
N PHE A 249 31.17 -16.08 -16.92
CA PHE A 249 30.07 -15.77 -16.00
C PHE A 249 29.47 -17.00 -15.32
N GLU A 250 29.17 -16.85 -14.05
CA GLU A 250 28.35 -17.77 -13.25
C GLU A 250 27.04 -17.07 -12.92
N ILE A 251 25.91 -17.65 -13.38
CA ILE A 251 24.60 -17.00 -13.33
C ILE A 251 23.77 -17.58 -12.18
N TYR A 252 23.33 -16.71 -11.31
CA TYR A 252 22.40 -17.01 -10.22
C TYR A 252 21.06 -16.30 -10.48
N ILE A 253 19.96 -17.04 -10.29
CA ILE A 253 18.61 -16.50 -10.46
C ILE A 253 17.88 -16.63 -9.12
N PHE A 254 17.48 -15.50 -8.57
CA PHE A 254 16.70 -15.42 -7.33
C PHE A 254 15.26 -15.03 -7.70
N SER A 255 14.33 -15.97 -7.52
CA SER A 255 12.91 -15.75 -7.72
C SER A 255 12.21 -15.63 -6.36
N TYR A 256 11.32 -14.64 -6.22
CA TYR A 256 10.47 -14.46 -5.04
C TYR A 256 8.98 -14.65 -5.36
N ASN A 257 8.68 -15.50 -6.37
CA ASN A 257 7.31 -15.92 -6.67
C ASN A 257 6.75 -16.75 -5.51
N HIS A 258 5.43 -16.68 -5.29
CA HIS A 258 4.77 -17.61 -4.40
C HIS A 258 4.84 -19.04 -4.97
N GLU A 259 4.94 -20.06 -4.11
CA GLU A 259 5.01 -21.48 -4.51
C GLU A 259 3.83 -21.91 -5.40
N SER A 260 2.66 -21.29 -5.25
CA SER A 260 1.48 -21.53 -6.09
C SER A 260 1.65 -21.12 -7.56
N ASP A 261 2.62 -20.28 -7.88
CA ASP A 261 2.87 -19.76 -9.23
C ASP A 261 3.85 -20.61 -10.04
N ILE A 262 4.47 -21.62 -9.41
CA ILE A 262 5.38 -22.56 -10.06
C ILE A 262 4.53 -23.67 -10.66
N GLN A 263 3.97 -23.44 -11.83
CA GLN A 263 3.49 -24.53 -12.67
C GLN A 263 4.68 -25.13 -13.41
N ASN A 264 4.86 -26.45 -13.22
CA ASN A 264 5.87 -27.32 -13.82
C ASN A 264 6.05 -27.17 -15.32
#